data_c2165f99f6349581013b792aad14d460
#
_entry.id   c2165f99f6349581013b792aad14d460
#
_cell.length_a   1.000
_cell.length_b   1.000
_cell.length_c   1.000
_cell.angle_alpha   90.00
_cell.angle_beta   90.00
_cell.angle_gamma   90.00
#
_symmetry.space_group_name_H-M   'P 1'
#
loop_
_entity.id
_entity.type
_entity.pdbx_description
1 polymer ?
#
loop_
_entity_poly.entity_id
_entity_poly.type
_entity_poly.pdbx_seq_one_letter_code
_entity_poly.pdbx_strand_id
1 'polypeptide(L)'
;MALEPVQLDTLTWDQMVTAIRTRIIANSKGTWTLHAPVDPGVTLLELFAWLLEQRIYWMDQVPDALIIVILRLLGQSSEPAQAAITLMQLSDEADPSRPYFSVPAGTLMRLGDSNPFVLFSTDNDLVLLPPSGTGIGLMVDGVDRSNDLAQGRLVALLGTASNSGEVRIVLPLTQKIPAGATGTFSLMLELETPDDVYAEWSANAVANIPPPATLTWSYTSTAGGSVVPFAQVHDGTAGLRRSGVVRLSLPSDWQPDPAPAGSTDVLYSVVVQIANAGFTVVPQLVKLLANVVVAHHQWQQTKQPLTLNWLPLPGNVASLLDSPLNP
;
A
#
# COMPACT_ATOMS: atom_id res chain seq x y z
N MET A 1 3.50 11.57 1.13
CA MET A 1 4.18 12.45 2.09
C MET A 1 4.11 13.85 1.51
N ALA A 2 3.28 14.72 2.06
CA ALA A 2 3.22 16.10 1.61
C ALA A 2 4.46 16.81 2.18
N LEU A 3 5.25 17.42 1.33
CA LEU A 3 6.36 18.26 1.76
C LEU A 3 5.75 19.46 2.50
N GLU A 4 6.27 19.77 3.69
CA GLU A 4 5.89 21.01 4.36
C GLU A 4 6.25 22.19 3.47
N PRO A 5 5.33 23.15 3.30
CA PRO A 5 5.63 24.35 2.53
C PRO A 5 6.77 25.11 3.19
N VAL A 6 7.81 25.41 2.43
CA VAL A 6 8.91 26.23 2.89
C VAL A 6 8.36 27.64 3.11
N GLN A 7 8.30 28.09 4.36
CA GLN A 7 7.95 29.48 4.69
C GLN A 7 9.17 30.37 4.40
N LEU A 8 9.04 31.24 3.41
CA LEU A 8 10.02 32.27 3.10
C LEU A 8 9.75 33.55 3.88
N ASP A 9 8.54 33.68 4.40
CA ASP A 9 8.10 34.82 5.21
C ASP A 9 8.32 34.51 6.71
N THR A 10 9.47 34.93 7.23
CA THR A 10 9.83 34.80 8.65
C THR A 10 9.86 36.13 9.39
N LEU A 11 9.65 37.24 8.69
CA LEU A 11 9.77 38.61 9.24
C LEU A 11 8.39 39.28 9.34
N THR A 12 7.93 39.50 10.56
CA THR A 12 6.68 40.23 10.81
C THR A 12 6.92 41.75 10.91
N TRP A 13 5.86 42.53 10.67
CA TRP A 13 5.87 43.98 10.83
C TRP A 13 6.40 44.41 12.21
N ASP A 14 5.94 43.80 13.30
CA ASP A 14 6.37 44.08 14.66
C ASP A 14 7.88 43.88 14.87
N GLN A 15 8.43 42.81 14.29
CA GLN A 15 9.87 42.55 14.35
C GLN A 15 10.66 43.64 13.61
N MET A 16 10.18 44.01 12.41
CA MET A 16 10.82 45.03 11.61
C MET A 16 10.76 46.39 12.30
N VAL A 17 9.61 46.81 12.83
CA VAL A 17 9.45 48.06 13.56
C VAL A 17 10.32 48.09 14.82
N THR A 18 10.40 46.98 15.55
CA THR A 18 11.26 46.86 16.73
C THR A 18 12.74 47.01 16.36
N ALA A 19 13.19 46.34 15.28
CA ALA A 19 14.53 46.48 14.78
C ALA A 19 14.85 47.92 14.28
N ILE A 20 13.92 48.58 13.61
CA ILE A 20 14.05 49.97 13.17
C ILE A 20 14.21 50.89 14.36
N ARG A 21 13.35 50.78 15.36
CA ARG A 21 13.42 51.64 16.58
C ARG A 21 14.73 51.46 17.30
N THR A 22 15.24 50.25 17.44
CA THR A 22 16.53 49.97 18.04
C THR A 22 17.68 50.61 17.25
N ARG A 23 17.64 50.56 15.92
CA ARG A 23 18.66 51.16 15.05
C ARG A 23 18.61 52.69 15.02
N ILE A 24 17.44 53.30 15.11
CA ILE A 24 17.31 54.76 15.20
C ILE A 24 18.08 55.25 16.43
N ILE A 25 17.88 54.64 17.58
CA ILE A 25 18.56 55.02 18.83
C ILE A 25 20.07 54.92 18.66
N ALA A 26 20.55 53.83 18.06
CA ALA A 26 21.97 53.59 17.86
C ALA A 26 22.63 54.55 16.85
N ASN A 27 21.92 54.90 15.75
CA ASN A 27 22.50 55.66 14.65
C ASN A 27 22.29 57.16 14.81
N SER A 28 21.26 57.62 15.50
CA SER A 28 20.97 59.06 15.66
C SER A 28 21.87 59.77 16.66
N LYS A 29 22.70 59.03 17.41
CA LYS A 29 23.62 59.54 18.45
C LYS A 29 22.91 60.51 19.43
N GLY A 30 21.60 60.29 19.69
CA GLY A 30 20.79 61.15 20.56
C GLY A 30 20.20 62.39 19.94
N THR A 31 20.38 62.62 18.64
CA THR A 31 19.80 63.79 17.93
C THR A 31 18.32 63.61 17.61
N TRP A 32 17.86 62.38 17.46
CA TRP A 32 16.44 62.04 17.27
C TRP A 32 15.88 61.52 18.59
N THR A 33 15.15 62.35 19.30
CA THR A 33 14.69 62.10 20.68
C THR A 33 13.22 61.69 20.76
N LEU A 34 12.41 61.96 19.73
CA LEU A 34 11.00 61.63 19.71
C LEU A 34 10.79 60.33 18.91
N HIS A 35 10.46 59.23 19.61
CA HIS A 35 10.19 57.94 19.00
C HIS A 35 8.70 57.54 19.09
N ALA A 36 7.83 58.51 19.25
CA ALA A 36 6.39 58.30 19.32
C ALA A 36 5.78 58.18 17.92
N PRO A 37 4.67 57.46 17.75
CA PRO A 37 3.97 57.35 16.46
C PRO A 37 3.53 58.67 15.83
N VAL A 38 3.55 59.76 16.60
CA VAL A 38 3.23 61.12 16.14
C VAL A 38 4.38 61.73 15.33
N ASP A 39 5.59 61.22 15.45
CA ASP A 39 6.74 61.70 14.67
C ASP A 39 6.60 61.27 13.21
N PRO A 40 6.59 62.23 12.25
CA PRO A 40 6.46 61.89 10.81
C PRO A 40 7.53 60.94 10.30
N GLY A 41 8.76 60.99 10.89
CA GLY A 41 9.84 60.08 10.53
C GLY A 41 9.56 58.66 10.97
N VAL A 42 9.04 58.47 12.19
CA VAL A 42 8.65 57.13 12.70
C VAL A 42 7.49 56.59 11.90
N THR A 43 6.46 57.39 11.63
CA THR A 43 5.30 56.99 10.80
C THR A 43 5.72 56.53 9.40
N LEU A 44 6.70 57.22 8.80
CA LEU A 44 7.21 56.87 7.48
C LEU A 44 7.97 55.53 7.48
N LEU A 45 8.76 55.29 8.54
CA LEU A 45 9.49 54.03 8.71
C LEU A 45 8.53 52.85 8.98
N GLU A 46 7.46 53.06 9.75
CA GLU A 46 6.42 52.07 9.97
C GLU A 46 5.66 51.76 8.66
N LEU A 47 5.40 52.76 7.83
CA LEU A 47 4.83 52.55 6.49
C LEU A 47 5.76 51.74 5.59
N PHE A 48 7.07 52.00 5.62
CA PHE A 48 8.04 51.20 4.89
C PHE A 48 8.11 49.75 5.40
N ALA A 49 8.05 49.54 6.71
CA ALA A 49 7.99 48.20 7.29
C ALA A 49 6.76 47.47 6.81
N TRP A 50 5.59 48.11 6.76
CA TRP A 50 4.36 47.52 6.23
C TRP A 50 4.45 47.20 4.75
N LEU A 51 5.00 48.08 3.92
CA LEU A 51 5.22 47.83 2.51
C LEU A 51 6.19 46.66 2.27
N LEU A 52 7.21 46.54 3.12
CA LEU A 52 8.18 45.45 3.04
C LEU A 52 7.54 44.12 3.41
N GLU A 53 6.73 44.08 4.48
CA GLU A 53 5.97 42.89 4.86
C GLU A 53 5.06 42.42 3.72
N GLN A 54 4.33 43.34 3.09
CA GLN A 54 3.51 43.03 1.92
C GLN A 54 4.35 42.41 0.79
N ARG A 55 5.56 42.89 0.56
CA ARG A 55 6.44 42.37 -0.47
C ARG A 55 6.97 40.97 -0.14
N ILE A 56 7.31 40.75 1.11
CA ILE A 56 7.78 39.44 1.61
C ILE A 56 6.64 38.42 1.51
N TYR A 57 5.43 38.81 1.95
CA TYR A 57 4.22 38.00 1.82
C TYR A 57 3.95 37.57 0.37
N TRP A 58 4.16 38.49 -0.61
CA TRP A 58 3.99 38.17 -2.02
C TRP A 58 5.08 37.23 -2.53
N MET A 59 6.27 37.27 -1.96
CA MET A 59 7.36 36.35 -2.30
C MET A 59 7.08 34.92 -1.78
N ASP A 60 6.38 34.78 -0.69
CA ASP A 60 6.00 33.49 -0.13
C ASP A 60 4.87 32.82 -0.95
N GLN A 61 4.10 33.63 -1.68
CA GLN A 61 3.07 33.12 -2.59
C GLN A 61 3.64 32.68 -3.93
N VAL A 62 4.52 31.69 -3.90
CA VAL A 62 5.03 31.08 -5.14
C VAL A 62 3.92 30.24 -5.75
N PRO A 63 3.39 30.57 -6.94
CA PRO A 63 2.36 29.75 -7.56
C PRO A 63 2.91 28.38 -7.93
N ASP A 64 2.11 27.34 -7.76
CA ASP A 64 2.46 25.95 -8.08
C ASP A 64 3.04 25.79 -9.50
N ALA A 65 2.55 26.62 -10.42
CA ALA A 65 3.06 26.67 -11.79
C ALA A 65 4.56 27.01 -11.86
N LEU A 66 5.05 27.90 -11.00
CA LEU A 66 6.48 28.27 -10.95
C LEU A 66 7.30 27.12 -10.35
N ILE A 67 6.79 26.46 -9.32
CA ILE A 67 7.44 25.28 -8.73
C ILE A 67 7.59 24.19 -9.79
N ILE A 68 6.54 23.92 -10.57
CA ILE A 68 6.57 22.93 -11.66
C ILE A 68 7.62 23.31 -12.72
N VAL A 69 7.72 24.59 -13.07
CA VAL A 69 8.72 25.06 -14.04
C VAL A 69 10.13 24.86 -13.51
N ILE A 70 10.38 25.21 -12.23
CA ILE A 70 11.68 25.01 -11.58
C ILE A 70 12.03 23.53 -11.53
N LEU A 71 11.10 22.66 -11.15
CA LEU A 71 11.31 21.22 -11.11
C LEU A 71 11.67 20.68 -12.50
N ARG A 72 10.98 21.13 -13.56
CA ARG A 72 11.30 20.76 -14.95
C ARG A 72 12.69 21.25 -15.36
N LEU A 73 13.10 22.43 -14.93
CA LEU A 73 14.44 22.95 -15.19
C LEU A 73 15.53 22.10 -14.52
N LEU A 74 15.22 21.52 -13.35
CA LEU A 74 16.08 20.59 -12.63
C LEU A 74 16.03 19.15 -13.20
N GLY A 75 15.31 18.93 -14.30
CA GLY A 75 15.15 17.62 -14.93
C GLY A 75 14.12 16.71 -14.26
N GLN A 76 13.34 17.25 -13.31
CA GLN A 76 12.25 16.53 -12.68
C GLN A 76 10.97 16.72 -13.52
N SER A 77 10.41 15.64 -14.02
CA SER A 77 9.08 15.66 -14.63
C SER A 77 8.03 15.25 -13.60
N SER A 78 6.85 15.86 -13.66
CA SER A 78 5.73 15.36 -12.87
C SER A 78 5.39 13.94 -13.32
N GLU A 79 5.26 13.02 -12.38
CA GLU A 79 4.79 11.68 -12.70
C GLU A 79 3.35 11.75 -13.20
N PRO A 80 3.02 10.99 -14.24
CA PRO A 80 1.64 10.88 -14.69
C PRO A 80 0.77 10.28 -13.58
N ALA A 81 -0.52 10.57 -13.62
CA ALA A 81 -1.47 9.94 -12.72
C ALA A 81 -1.40 8.42 -12.87
N GLN A 82 -1.19 7.72 -11.77
CA GLN A 82 -1.15 6.26 -11.74
C GLN A 82 -2.48 5.73 -11.17
N ALA A 83 -2.89 4.57 -11.67
CA ALA A 83 -4.05 3.88 -11.12
C ALA A 83 -3.77 3.44 -9.68
N ALA A 84 -4.73 3.65 -8.79
CA ALA A 84 -4.62 3.15 -7.43
C ALA A 84 -4.61 1.61 -7.43
N ILE A 85 -3.70 1.01 -6.67
CA ILE A 85 -3.59 -0.43 -6.48
C ILE A 85 -4.05 -0.75 -5.06
N THR A 86 -4.85 -1.79 -4.92
CA THR A 86 -5.33 -2.27 -3.62
C THR A 86 -5.36 -3.78 -3.56
N LEU A 87 -5.40 -4.30 -2.34
CA LEU A 87 -5.64 -5.70 -2.06
C LEU A 87 -7.10 -5.88 -1.66
N MET A 88 -7.79 -6.80 -2.29
CA MET A 88 -9.18 -7.12 -1.98
C MET A 88 -9.30 -8.58 -1.55
N GLN A 89 -9.95 -8.79 -0.42
CA GLN A 89 -10.37 -10.13 -0.02
C GLN A 89 -11.74 -10.42 -0.63
N LEU A 90 -11.85 -11.54 -1.32
CA LEU A 90 -13.08 -11.96 -1.97
C LEU A 90 -13.75 -13.08 -1.18
N SER A 91 -15.07 -13.01 -1.04
CA SER A 91 -15.91 -14.08 -0.47
C SER A 91 -17.13 -14.28 -1.36
N ASP A 92 -17.59 -15.53 -1.48
CA ASP A 92 -18.85 -15.83 -2.13
C ASP A 92 -19.92 -15.99 -1.05
N GLU A 93 -20.56 -14.87 -0.69
CA GLU A 93 -21.66 -14.88 0.28
C GLU A 93 -22.99 -15.32 -0.34
N ALA A 94 -23.10 -15.26 -1.67
CA ALA A 94 -24.35 -15.57 -2.38
C ALA A 94 -24.64 -17.07 -2.42
N ASP A 95 -23.62 -17.89 -2.46
CA ASP A 95 -23.77 -19.36 -2.51
C ASP A 95 -22.63 -20.06 -1.74
N PRO A 96 -22.73 -20.15 -0.41
CA PRO A 96 -21.74 -20.83 0.41
C PRO A 96 -21.67 -22.35 0.15
N SER A 97 -22.61 -22.88 -0.63
CA SER A 97 -22.60 -24.30 -1.03
C SER A 97 -21.70 -24.60 -2.22
N ARG A 98 -21.18 -23.56 -2.91
CA ARG A 98 -20.23 -23.74 -3.98
C ARG A 98 -18.89 -24.21 -3.44
N PRO A 99 -18.40 -25.36 -3.86
CA PRO A 99 -17.12 -25.86 -3.35
C PRO A 99 -15.93 -25.06 -3.90
N TYR A 100 -16.15 -24.29 -4.98
CA TYR A 100 -15.08 -23.75 -5.76
C TYR A 100 -15.59 -22.77 -6.82
N PHE A 101 -15.04 -21.60 -6.87
CA PHE A 101 -15.41 -20.56 -7.83
C PHE A 101 -14.18 -19.88 -8.41
N SER A 102 -14.13 -19.76 -9.74
CA SER A 102 -13.03 -19.08 -10.42
C SER A 102 -13.41 -17.65 -10.78
N VAL A 103 -12.60 -16.69 -10.33
CA VAL A 103 -12.67 -15.28 -10.70
C VAL A 103 -11.59 -15.01 -11.72
N PRO A 104 -11.92 -14.73 -12.99
CA PRO A 104 -10.92 -14.43 -14.00
C PRO A 104 -10.29 -13.05 -13.77
N ALA A 105 -9.06 -12.88 -14.26
CA ALA A 105 -8.42 -11.58 -14.36
C ALA A 105 -9.30 -10.62 -15.17
N GLY A 106 -9.26 -9.34 -14.81
CA GLY A 106 -10.11 -8.33 -15.44
C GLY A 106 -11.55 -8.30 -14.92
N THR A 107 -11.88 -9.08 -13.87
CA THR A 107 -13.21 -9.00 -13.25
C THR A 107 -13.39 -7.65 -12.60
N LEU A 108 -14.45 -6.96 -12.98
CA LEU A 108 -14.76 -5.63 -12.46
C LEU A 108 -15.50 -5.73 -11.14
N MET A 109 -15.02 -4.98 -10.17
CA MET A 109 -15.60 -4.85 -8.85
C MET A 109 -15.93 -3.39 -8.58
N ARG A 110 -17.10 -3.15 -8.00
CA ARG A 110 -17.58 -1.82 -7.65
C ARG A 110 -17.39 -1.58 -6.16
N LEU A 111 -16.85 -0.42 -5.80
CA LEU A 111 -16.74 0.00 -4.41
C LEU A 111 -18.08 0.61 -3.94
N GLY A 112 -18.89 -0.19 -3.24
CA GLY A 112 -20.15 0.26 -2.64
C GLY A 112 -21.10 0.95 -3.61
N ASP A 113 -21.90 1.87 -3.10
CA ASP A 113 -22.85 2.70 -3.89
C ASP A 113 -22.29 4.08 -4.23
N SER A 114 -20.98 4.21 -4.33
CA SER A 114 -20.32 5.47 -4.67
C SER A 114 -20.83 6.03 -6.01
N ASN A 115 -21.03 7.34 -6.06
CA ASN A 115 -21.34 8.05 -7.30
C ASN A 115 -20.37 9.26 -7.42
N PRO A 116 -19.48 9.34 -8.44
CA PRO A 116 -19.32 8.38 -9.54
C PRO A 116 -18.83 7.00 -9.09
N PHE A 117 -19.11 5.98 -9.88
CA PHE A 117 -18.68 4.63 -9.59
C PHE A 117 -17.17 4.51 -9.56
N VAL A 118 -16.63 4.00 -8.45
CA VAL A 118 -15.24 3.61 -8.36
C VAL A 118 -15.16 2.12 -8.69
N LEU A 119 -14.49 1.80 -9.80
CA LEU A 119 -14.33 0.45 -10.31
C LEU A 119 -12.89 -0.01 -10.11
N PHE A 120 -12.76 -1.25 -9.69
CA PHE A 120 -11.48 -1.95 -9.62
C PHE A 120 -11.54 -3.18 -10.52
N SER A 121 -10.42 -3.52 -11.11
CA SER A 121 -10.25 -4.71 -11.94
C SER A 121 -9.23 -5.64 -11.29
N THR A 122 -9.53 -6.93 -11.25
CA THR A 122 -8.59 -7.94 -10.74
C THR A 122 -7.43 -8.13 -11.72
N ASP A 123 -6.21 -8.21 -11.19
CA ASP A 123 -5.01 -8.36 -12.02
C ASP A 123 -4.76 -9.81 -12.45
N ASN A 124 -5.24 -10.76 -11.65
CA ASN A 124 -4.92 -12.17 -11.85
C ASN A 124 -6.16 -13.04 -11.69
N ASP A 125 -6.11 -14.21 -12.32
CA ASP A 125 -7.09 -15.27 -12.08
C ASP A 125 -6.97 -15.75 -10.64
N LEU A 126 -8.09 -15.93 -9.98
CA LEU A 126 -8.17 -16.42 -8.62
C LEU A 126 -9.23 -17.51 -8.49
N VAL A 127 -8.88 -18.58 -7.83
CA VAL A 127 -9.82 -19.58 -7.36
C VAL A 127 -10.20 -19.24 -5.93
N LEU A 128 -11.47 -18.97 -5.71
CA LEU A 128 -11.99 -18.78 -4.37
C LEU A 128 -12.21 -20.12 -3.69
N LEU A 129 -11.51 -20.32 -2.59
CA LEU A 129 -11.76 -21.46 -1.70
C LEU A 129 -12.84 -21.04 -0.71
N PRO A 130 -13.92 -21.84 -0.52
CA PRO A 130 -15.00 -21.49 0.38
C PRO A 130 -14.55 -21.65 1.85
N PRO A 131 -14.21 -20.54 2.56
CA PRO A 131 -13.74 -20.64 3.93
C PRO A 131 -14.91 -21.06 4.85
N SER A 132 -14.62 -21.90 5.82
CA SER A 132 -15.56 -22.10 6.93
C SER A 132 -15.46 -20.91 7.90
N GLY A 133 -16.48 -20.73 8.73
CA GLY A 133 -16.47 -19.68 9.75
C GLY A 133 -15.43 -19.87 10.87
N THR A 134 -14.69 -20.96 10.87
CA THR A 134 -13.72 -21.32 11.94
C THR A 134 -12.43 -20.48 11.91
N GLY A 135 -12.17 -19.77 10.81
CA GLY A 135 -10.93 -19.01 10.66
C GLY A 135 -9.72 -19.88 10.27
N ILE A 136 -8.66 -19.22 9.79
CA ILE A 136 -7.44 -19.90 9.34
C ILE A 136 -6.60 -20.30 10.55
N GLY A 137 -6.20 -21.56 10.58
CA GLY A 137 -5.29 -22.08 11.60
C GLY A 137 -3.82 -21.82 11.26
N LEU A 138 -2.98 -21.68 12.29
CA LEU A 138 -1.54 -21.47 12.15
C LEU A 138 -0.79 -22.32 13.16
N MET A 139 0.15 -23.13 12.67
CA MET A 139 1.09 -23.87 13.50
C MET A 139 2.50 -23.46 13.14
N VAL A 140 3.35 -23.21 14.13
CA VAL A 140 4.76 -22.87 13.96
C VAL A 140 5.59 -23.89 14.72
N ASP A 141 6.45 -24.62 14.02
CA ASP A 141 7.27 -25.70 14.56
C ASP A 141 6.46 -26.70 15.40
N GLY A 142 5.27 -27.05 14.91
CA GLY A 142 4.36 -27.99 15.58
C GLY A 142 3.54 -27.39 16.75
N VAL A 143 3.71 -26.11 17.07
CA VAL A 143 2.95 -25.42 18.12
C VAL A 143 1.79 -24.67 17.50
N ASP A 144 0.57 -24.92 18.00
CA ASP A 144 -0.63 -24.21 17.56
C ASP A 144 -0.62 -22.75 18.03
N ARG A 145 -0.69 -21.83 17.08
CA ARG A 145 -0.75 -20.37 17.27
C ARG A 145 -2.02 -19.74 16.72
N SER A 146 -3.00 -20.55 16.36
CA SER A 146 -4.25 -20.08 15.76
C SER A 146 -4.99 -19.07 16.65
N ASN A 147 -5.01 -19.33 17.96
CA ASN A 147 -5.64 -18.41 18.90
C ASN A 147 -4.93 -17.06 19.03
N ASP A 148 -3.60 -17.07 18.98
CA ASP A 148 -2.82 -15.82 19.02
C ASP A 148 -3.12 -14.98 17.79
N LEU A 149 -3.13 -15.59 16.61
CA LEU A 149 -3.48 -14.96 15.35
C LEU A 149 -4.92 -14.41 15.35
N ALA A 150 -5.89 -15.20 15.83
CA ALA A 150 -7.28 -14.80 15.90
C ALA A 150 -7.53 -13.60 16.85
N GLN A 151 -6.70 -13.47 17.89
CA GLN A 151 -6.73 -12.34 18.81
C GLN A 151 -5.93 -11.12 18.32
N GLY A 152 -5.37 -11.16 17.10
CA GLY A 152 -4.53 -10.09 16.55
C GLY A 152 -3.18 -9.94 17.26
N ARG A 153 -2.69 -10.99 17.90
CA ARG A 153 -1.34 -10.99 18.50
C ARG A 153 -0.31 -11.30 17.42
N LEU A 154 0.86 -10.74 17.59
CA LEU A 154 1.99 -11.01 16.72
C LEU A 154 2.48 -12.45 16.92
N VAL A 155 2.64 -13.17 15.81
CA VAL A 155 3.12 -14.55 15.84
C VAL A 155 4.46 -14.65 15.11
N ALA A 156 5.53 -14.96 15.85
CA ALA A 156 6.83 -15.22 15.24
C ALA A 156 6.77 -16.48 14.36
N LEU A 157 7.18 -16.34 13.09
CA LEU A 157 7.15 -17.44 12.12
C LEU A 157 8.34 -18.38 12.22
N LEU A 158 9.29 -18.07 13.07
CA LEU A 158 10.49 -18.86 13.30
C LEU A 158 10.91 -18.73 14.77
N GLY A 159 11.47 -19.80 15.31
CA GLY A 159 12.08 -19.74 16.66
C GLY A 159 13.27 -18.79 16.72
N THR A 160 13.45 -18.10 17.84
CA THR A 160 14.60 -17.23 18.09
C THR A 160 15.90 -18.03 17.95
N ALA A 161 16.80 -17.56 17.10
CA ALA A 161 18.08 -18.22 16.77
C ALA A 161 18.01 -19.48 15.90
N SER A 162 16.87 -19.81 15.32
CA SER A 162 16.76 -20.89 14.33
C SER A 162 17.03 -20.39 12.93
N ASN A 163 17.82 -21.14 12.15
CA ASN A 163 18.02 -20.90 10.73
C ASN A 163 17.03 -21.66 9.84
N SER A 164 16.18 -22.47 10.44
CA SER A 164 15.17 -23.29 9.75
C SER A 164 13.96 -23.49 10.65
N GLY A 165 12.80 -23.65 10.05
CA GLY A 165 11.55 -23.92 10.75
C GLY A 165 10.45 -24.35 9.79
N GLU A 166 9.32 -24.77 10.34
CA GLU A 166 8.13 -25.16 9.60
C GLU A 166 6.94 -24.32 10.06
N VAL A 167 6.28 -23.72 9.10
CA VAL A 167 4.99 -23.03 9.32
C VAL A 167 3.92 -23.81 8.58
N ARG A 168 2.87 -24.22 9.28
CA ARG A 168 1.72 -24.89 8.69
C ARG A 168 0.51 -24.00 8.79
N ILE A 169 -0.07 -23.64 7.64
CA ILE A 169 -1.28 -22.85 7.51
C ILE A 169 -2.42 -23.81 7.25
N VAL A 170 -3.39 -23.85 8.14
CA VAL A 170 -4.55 -24.74 8.03
C VAL A 170 -5.74 -23.94 7.52
N LEU A 171 -6.28 -24.34 6.38
CA LEU A 171 -7.42 -23.75 5.72
C LEU A 171 -8.67 -24.58 5.99
N PRO A 172 -9.54 -24.15 6.89
CA PRO A 172 -10.82 -24.81 7.10
C PRO A 172 -11.80 -24.40 6.00
N LEU A 173 -12.23 -25.35 5.20
CA LEU A 173 -13.17 -25.17 4.11
C LEU A 173 -14.51 -25.82 4.43
N THR A 174 -15.59 -25.26 3.88
CA THR A 174 -16.94 -25.84 4.03
C THR A 174 -17.10 -27.14 3.25
N GLN A 175 -16.32 -27.32 2.17
CA GLN A 175 -16.43 -28.47 1.28
C GLN A 175 -15.08 -28.94 0.77
N LYS A 176 -15.03 -30.17 0.31
CA LYS A 176 -13.83 -30.71 -0.37
C LYS A 176 -13.59 -30.03 -1.71
N ILE A 177 -12.32 -29.77 -1.99
CA ILE A 177 -11.88 -29.34 -3.31
C ILE A 177 -12.18 -30.48 -4.30
N PRO A 178 -12.88 -30.20 -5.42
CA PRO A 178 -13.18 -31.23 -6.40
C PRO A 178 -11.91 -31.85 -7.01
N ALA A 179 -11.90 -33.14 -7.23
CA ALA A 179 -10.81 -33.80 -7.93
C ALA A 179 -10.63 -33.22 -9.34
N GLY A 180 -9.40 -32.90 -9.71
CA GLY A 180 -9.11 -32.27 -11.00
C GLY A 180 -9.36 -30.75 -11.05
N ALA A 181 -9.71 -30.11 -9.95
CA ALA A 181 -9.76 -28.65 -9.88
C ALA A 181 -8.40 -28.06 -10.23
N THR A 182 -8.42 -27.03 -11.05
CA THR A 182 -7.22 -26.31 -11.50
C THR A 182 -7.37 -24.81 -11.29
N GLY A 183 -6.26 -24.12 -11.20
CA GLY A 183 -6.23 -22.65 -11.05
C GLY A 183 -5.23 -22.23 -9.99
N THR A 184 -5.36 -21.02 -9.53
CA THR A 184 -4.45 -20.41 -8.54
C THR A 184 -5.27 -19.84 -7.39
N PHE A 185 -4.94 -20.23 -6.17
CA PHE A 185 -5.49 -19.60 -4.97
C PHE A 185 -4.45 -18.70 -4.31
N SER A 186 -4.86 -17.85 -3.41
CA SER A 186 -3.99 -16.86 -2.80
C SER A 186 -4.10 -16.80 -1.29
N LEU A 187 -2.97 -16.53 -0.67
CA LEU A 187 -2.83 -16.22 0.75
C LEU A 187 -2.13 -14.87 0.89
N MET A 188 -2.66 -13.99 1.70
CA MET A 188 -1.99 -12.75 2.07
C MET A 188 -1.39 -12.92 3.46
N LEU A 189 -0.11 -12.64 3.58
CA LEU A 189 0.62 -12.57 4.83
C LEU A 189 0.92 -11.09 5.12
N GLU A 190 0.32 -10.56 6.18
CA GLU A 190 0.65 -9.25 6.71
C GLU A 190 1.70 -9.45 7.80
N LEU A 191 2.90 -8.98 7.54
CA LEU A 191 4.03 -9.06 8.44
C LEU A 191 4.23 -7.72 9.13
N GLU A 192 4.59 -7.76 10.40
CA GLU A 192 5.06 -6.56 11.07
C GLU A 192 6.38 -6.14 10.44
N THR A 193 6.40 -4.93 9.90
CA THR A 193 7.64 -4.25 9.61
C THR A 193 8.10 -3.63 10.91
N PRO A 194 9.24 -4.04 11.49
CA PRO A 194 9.76 -3.35 12.65
C PRO A 194 9.86 -1.86 12.33
N ASP A 195 9.35 -1.01 13.23
CA ASP A 195 9.51 0.43 13.15
C ASP A 195 10.98 0.70 12.89
N ASP A 196 11.25 1.19 11.69
CA ASP A 196 12.60 1.21 11.17
C ASP A 196 13.53 1.92 12.10
N VAL A 197 14.36 1.15 12.67
CA VAL A 197 15.70 1.62 12.84
C VAL A 197 16.24 1.81 11.41
N TYR A 198 16.02 2.99 10.83
CA TYR A 198 16.82 3.46 9.72
C TYR A 198 18.25 3.43 10.22
N ALA A 199 18.91 2.30 10.06
CA ALA A 199 20.32 2.21 10.23
C ALA A 199 20.88 3.30 9.31
N GLU A 200 21.46 4.36 9.91
CA GLU A 200 22.08 5.43 9.16
C GLU A 200 22.93 4.76 8.09
N TRP A 201 22.56 4.96 6.85
CA TRP A 201 23.26 4.35 5.72
C TRP A 201 24.69 4.88 5.73
N SER A 202 25.60 4.09 6.23
CA SER A 202 27.01 4.38 6.19
C SER A 202 27.57 3.78 4.91
N ALA A 203 28.10 4.60 4.03
CA ALA A 203 28.76 4.15 2.81
C ALA A 203 29.91 3.16 3.06
N ASN A 204 30.42 3.09 4.28
CA ASN A 204 31.46 2.17 4.70
C ASN A 204 30.93 0.88 5.35
N ALA A 205 29.66 0.84 5.72
CA ALA A 205 29.01 -0.40 6.08
C ALA A 205 28.67 -1.12 4.77
N VAL A 206 29.58 -1.90 4.25
CA VAL A 206 29.23 -3.00 3.36
C VAL A 206 28.40 -3.94 4.23
N ALA A 207 27.14 -3.59 4.40
CA ALA A 207 26.18 -4.38 5.09
C ALA A 207 26.14 -5.70 4.35
N ASN A 208 26.60 -6.74 5.01
CA ASN A 208 26.46 -8.10 4.53
C ASN A 208 24.95 -8.38 4.64
N ILE A 209 24.18 -7.89 3.65
CA ILE A 209 22.73 -8.12 3.60
C ILE A 209 22.58 -9.63 3.39
N PRO A 210 22.07 -10.37 4.37
CA PRO A 210 21.93 -11.80 4.23
C PRO A 210 21.00 -12.10 3.05
N PRO A 211 21.24 -13.19 2.31
CA PRO A 211 20.34 -13.59 1.24
C PRO A 211 18.92 -13.81 1.80
N PRO A 212 17.87 -13.67 0.97
CA PRO A 212 16.52 -13.99 1.39
C PRO A 212 16.44 -15.45 1.84
N ALA A 213 15.58 -15.72 2.81
CA ALA A 213 15.29 -17.08 3.25
C ALA A 213 14.79 -17.92 2.07
N THR A 214 15.21 -19.18 2.03
CA THR A 214 14.69 -20.13 1.06
C THR A 214 13.39 -20.72 1.59
N LEU A 215 12.27 -20.43 0.91
CA LEU A 215 10.95 -20.93 1.27
C LEU A 215 10.55 -22.06 0.32
N THR A 216 10.10 -23.16 0.88
CA THR A 216 9.48 -24.26 0.12
C THR A 216 8.03 -24.38 0.55
N TRP A 217 7.13 -24.03 -0.37
CA TRP A 217 5.68 -24.12 -0.19
C TRP A 217 5.22 -25.50 -0.65
N SER A 218 4.59 -26.26 0.23
CA SER A 218 4.23 -27.64 0.02
C SER A 218 2.82 -27.95 0.51
N TYR A 219 2.27 -29.05 0.06
CA TYR A 219 0.96 -29.57 0.45
C TYR A 219 1.04 -31.09 0.69
N THR A 220 0.03 -31.65 1.34
CA THR A 220 -0.06 -33.11 1.51
C THR A 220 -0.78 -33.71 0.31
N SER A 221 -0.12 -34.59 -0.42
CA SER A 221 -0.67 -35.29 -1.58
C SER A 221 -1.42 -36.56 -1.17
N THR A 222 -2.49 -36.90 -1.90
CA THR A 222 -3.22 -38.17 -1.77
C THR A 222 -2.37 -39.37 -2.16
N ALA A 223 -1.33 -39.17 -2.96
CA ALA A 223 -0.38 -40.20 -3.33
C ALA A 223 0.56 -40.53 -2.15
N GLY A 224 0.09 -41.34 -1.22
CA GLY A 224 0.87 -41.83 -0.09
C GLY A 224 1.00 -40.89 1.12
N GLY A 225 0.25 -39.78 1.17
CA GLY A 225 0.29 -38.81 2.29
C GLY A 225 1.62 -38.08 2.40
N SER A 226 2.40 -38.01 1.32
CA SER A 226 3.69 -37.30 1.29
C SER A 226 3.51 -35.82 1.11
N VAL A 227 4.39 -35.02 1.73
CA VAL A 227 4.46 -33.58 1.53
C VAL A 227 5.18 -33.30 0.20
N VAL A 228 4.51 -32.61 -0.72
CA VAL A 228 4.97 -32.33 -2.09
C VAL A 228 4.97 -30.82 -2.31
N PRO A 229 6.00 -30.24 -2.95
CA PRO A 229 6.02 -28.84 -3.25
C PRO A 229 4.94 -28.47 -4.29
N PHE A 230 4.36 -27.27 -4.16
CA PHE A 230 3.44 -26.72 -5.16
C PHE A 230 4.15 -26.55 -6.50
N ALA A 231 3.46 -26.87 -7.57
CA ALA A 231 4.01 -26.79 -8.93
C ALA A 231 4.37 -25.36 -9.35
N GLN A 232 3.58 -24.39 -8.92
CA GLN A 232 3.83 -22.98 -9.17
C GLN A 232 3.58 -22.18 -7.89
N VAL A 233 4.56 -21.38 -7.53
CA VAL A 233 4.52 -20.48 -6.38
C VAL A 233 4.95 -19.09 -6.82
N HIS A 234 4.13 -18.11 -6.56
CA HIS A 234 4.50 -16.72 -6.70
C HIS A 234 4.53 -16.07 -5.32
N ASP A 235 5.72 -15.89 -4.78
CA ASP A 235 5.93 -15.32 -3.46
C ASP A 235 6.05 -13.80 -3.53
N GLY A 236 4.99 -13.08 -3.13
CA GLY A 236 4.98 -11.63 -3.00
C GLY A 236 5.62 -11.12 -1.71
N THR A 237 5.97 -12.02 -0.76
CA THR A 237 6.57 -11.65 0.52
C THR A 237 8.08 -11.42 0.45
N ALA A 238 8.70 -11.73 -0.69
CA ALA A 238 10.15 -11.68 -0.88
C ALA A 238 10.92 -12.49 0.18
N GLY A 239 10.47 -13.71 0.43
CA GLY A 239 11.07 -14.59 1.45
C GLY A 239 10.73 -14.14 2.87
N LEU A 240 9.51 -13.76 3.14
CA LEU A 240 8.99 -13.26 4.43
C LEU A 240 9.66 -11.96 4.93
N ARG A 241 10.16 -11.13 4.04
CA ARG A 241 10.76 -9.82 4.39
C ARG A 241 9.77 -8.67 4.38
N ARG A 242 8.63 -8.84 3.74
CA ARG A 242 7.58 -7.82 3.65
C ARG A 242 6.21 -8.46 3.58
N SER A 243 5.19 -7.71 3.92
CA SER A 243 3.81 -8.11 3.66
C SER A 243 3.59 -8.34 2.18
N GLY A 244 2.84 -9.39 1.83
CA GLY A 244 2.62 -9.72 0.44
C GLY A 244 1.60 -10.82 0.22
N VAL A 245 1.19 -10.96 -1.04
CA VAL A 245 0.29 -12.02 -1.47
C VAL A 245 1.10 -13.15 -2.08
N VAL A 246 0.90 -14.34 -1.58
CA VAL A 246 1.46 -15.57 -2.13
C VAL A 246 0.38 -16.25 -2.96
N ARG A 247 0.69 -16.56 -4.21
CA ARG A 247 -0.21 -17.28 -5.11
C ARG A 247 0.32 -18.66 -5.36
N LEU A 248 -0.55 -19.66 -5.19
CA LEU A 248 -0.21 -21.07 -5.24
C LEU A 248 -1.11 -21.75 -6.27
N SER A 249 -0.52 -22.60 -7.11
CA SER A 249 -1.30 -23.46 -8.02
C SER A 249 -2.10 -24.46 -7.22
N LEU A 250 -3.38 -24.61 -7.54
CA LEU A 250 -4.25 -25.58 -6.87
C LEU A 250 -3.89 -27.00 -7.28
N PRO A 251 -3.47 -27.87 -6.33
CA PRO A 251 -3.12 -29.25 -6.65
C PRO A 251 -4.37 -30.10 -6.91
N SER A 252 -4.32 -30.93 -7.92
CA SER A 252 -5.44 -31.85 -8.24
C SER A 252 -5.56 -33.03 -7.26
N ASP A 253 -4.49 -33.31 -6.53
CA ASP A 253 -4.35 -34.41 -5.58
C ASP A 253 -4.14 -33.96 -4.13
N TRP A 254 -4.61 -32.77 -3.77
CA TRP A 254 -4.52 -32.24 -2.43
C TRP A 254 -5.36 -33.06 -1.47
N GLN A 255 -4.71 -33.65 -0.47
CA GLN A 255 -5.37 -34.45 0.54
C GLN A 255 -5.86 -33.58 1.70
N PRO A 256 -7.14 -33.70 2.09
CA PRO A 256 -7.59 -33.04 3.31
C PRO A 256 -6.95 -33.69 4.54
N ASP A 257 -6.65 -32.85 5.52
CA ASP A 257 -6.18 -33.30 6.83
C ASP A 257 -7.33 -33.91 7.65
N PRO A 258 -7.01 -34.76 8.62
CA PRO A 258 -8.02 -35.28 9.54
C PRO A 258 -8.63 -34.14 10.37
N ALA A 259 -9.94 -34.00 10.30
CA ALA A 259 -10.65 -33.00 11.08
C ALA A 259 -10.76 -33.41 12.56
N PRO A 260 -10.77 -32.46 13.49
CA PRO A 260 -11.07 -32.72 14.89
C PRO A 260 -12.44 -33.37 15.07
N ALA A 261 -12.59 -34.19 16.08
CA ALA A 261 -13.84 -34.86 16.36
C ALA A 261 -14.98 -33.84 16.58
N GLY A 262 -16.06 -33.97 15.79
CA GLY A 262 -17.22 -33.07 15.86
C GLY A 262 -17.15 -31.85 14.93
N SER A 263 -16.05 -31.64 14.21
CA SER A 263 -15.96 -30.61 13.16
C SER A 263 -16.57 -31.13 11.86
N THR A 264 -17.33 -30.26 11.18
CA THR A 264 -17.84 -30.49 9.82
C THR A 264 -16.91 -29.91 8.75
N ASP A 265 -15.87 -29.18 9.16
CA ASP A 265 -14.94 -28.52 8.27
C ASP A 265 -14.00 -29.51 7.59
N VAL A 266 -13.68 -29.23 6.34
CA VAL A 266 -12.66 -29.96 5.61
C VAL A 266 -11.36 -29.14 5.68
N LEU A 267 -10.35 -29.69 6.34
CA LEU A 267 -9.11 -29.01 6.58
C LEU A 267 -8.10 -29.30 5.45
N TYR A 268 -7.46 -28.26 4.95
CA TYR A 268 -6.34 -28.37 4.01
C TYR A 268 -5.16 -27.61 4.56
N SER A 269 -3.97 -28.22 4.51
CA SER A 269 -2.75 -27.57 5.00
C SER A 269 -1.83 -27.14 3.88
N VAL A 270 -1.33 -25.91 4.01
CA VAL A 270 -0.17 -25.42 3.28
C VAL A 270 1.00 -25.43 4.23
N VAL A 271 2.06 -26.17 3.88
CA VAL A 271 3.27 -26.31 4.68
C VAL A 271 4.37 -25.43 4.09
N VAL A 272 4.90 -24.52 4.86
CA VAL A 272 6.00 -23.63 4.48
C VAL A 272 7.24 -24.05 5.24
N GLN A 273 8.20 -24.60 4.54
CA GLN A 273 9.51 -24.89 5.10
C GLN A 273 10.43 -23.70 4.87
N ILE A 274 10.99 -23.18 5.95
CA ILE A 274 11.94 -22.08 5.96
C ILE A 274 13.32 -22.67 6.12
N ALA A 275 14.21 -22.39 5.17
CA ALA A 275 15.61 -22.79 5.25
C ALA A 275 16.52 -21.59 5.02
N ASN A 276 17.72 -21.62 5.59
CA ASN A 276 18.71 -20.56 5.47
C ASN A 276 18.13 -19.17 5.83
N ALA A 277 17.41 -19.10 6.94
CA ALA A 277 16.76 -17.90 7.42
C ALA A 277 17.80 -16.87 7.87
N GLY A 278 18.24 -16.02 6.96
CA GLY A 278 19.14 -14.90 7.25
C GLY A 278 18.40 -13.66 7.77
N PHE A 279 17.39 -13.83 8.63
CA PHE A 279 16.65 -12.69 9.18
C PHE A 279 17.47 -12.02 10.28
N THR A 280 17.62 -10.70 10.21
CA THR A 280 18.15 -9.89 11.32
C THR A 280 17.11 -9.76 12.43
N VAL A 281 15.82 -9.70 12.06
CA VAL A 281 14.67 -9.73 12.95
C VAL A 281 13.75 -10.83 12.46
N VAL A 282 13.31 -11.71 13.37
CA VAL A 282 12.39 -12.79 13.03
C VAL A 282 11.07 -12.19 12.51
N PRO A 283 10.59 -12.60 11.32
CA PRO A 283 9.34 -12.07 10.79
C PRO A 283 8.18 -12.47 11.70
N GLN A 284 7.36 -11.47 12.01
CA GLN A 284 6.16 -11.64 12.84
C GLN A 284 4.92 -11.46 11.98
N LEU A 285 4.04 -12.44 12.03
CA LEU A 285 2.77 -12.41 11.32
C LEU A 285 1.74 -11.64 12.15
N VAL A 286 1.15 -10.61 11.53
CA VAL A 286 0.06 -9.81 12.09
C VAL A 286 -1.28 -10.39 11.71
N LYS A 287 -1.41 -10.76 10.41
CA LYS A 287 -2.68 -11.22 9.83
C LYS A 287 -2.44 -12.18 8.68
N LEU A 288 -3.33 -13.14 8.56
CA LEU A 288 -3.34 -14.10 7.47
C LEU A 288 -4.73 -14.13 6.84
N LEU A 289 -4.80 -13.90 5.54
CA LEU A 289 -6.05 -13.89 4.80
C LEU A 289 -5.95 -14.83 3.59
N ALA A 290 -7.03 -15.55 3.31
CA ALA A 290 -7.19 -16.30 2.07
C ALA A 290 -8.04 -15.51 1.07
N ASN A 291 -7.99 -15.92 -0.20
CA ASN A 291 -8.79 -15.35 -1.28
C ASN A 291 -8.54 -13.85 -1.50
N VAL A 292 -7.28 -13.43 -1.43
CA VAL A 292 -6.89 -12.05 -1.64
C VAL A 292 -6.37 -11.86 -3.06
N VAL A 293 -6.87 -10.88 -3.77
CA VAL A 293 -6.44 -10.50 -5.12
C VAL A 293 -5.93 -9.07 -5.14
N VAL A 294 -4.92 -8.84 -5.97
CA VAL A 294 -4.48 -7.50 -6.32
C VAL A 294 -5.46 -6.94 -7.34
N ALA A 295 -5.93 -5.73 -7.11
CA ALA A 295 -6.81 -5.04 -8.03
C ALA A 295 -6.33 -3.60 -8.22
N HIS A 296 -6.51 -3.08 -9.42
CA HIS A 296 -6.20 -1.69 -9.73
C HIS A 296 -7.45 -0.93 -10.15
N HIS A 297 -7.45 0.35 -9.86
CA HIS A 297 -8.52 1.24 -10.25
C HIS A 297 -8.59 1.32 -11.76
N GLN A 298 -9.77 1.05 -12.30
CA GLN A 298 -10.02 1.11 -13.73
C GLN A 298 -11.08 2.16 -14.02
N TRP A 299 -10.73 3.09 -14.90
CA TRP A 299 -11.69 4.01 -15.46
C TRP A 299 -12.28 3.36 -16.72
N GLN A 300 -13.54 2.96 -16.66
CA GLN A 300 -14.30 2.64 -17.89
C GLN A 300 -14.89 3.93 -18.44
N GLN A 301 -14.28 4.45 -19.49
CA GLN A 301 -14.91 5.43 -20.31
C GLN A 301 -15.92 4.68 -21.20
N THR A 302 -17.16 4.56 -20.72
CA THR A 302 -18.27 4.16 -21.59
C THR A 302 -18.34 5.23 -22.69
N LYS A 303 -18.22 4.80 -23.95
CA LYS A 303 -18.51 5.66 -25.10
C LYS A 303 -19.98 6.08 -25.01
N GLN A 304 -20.26 7.12 -24.23
CA GLN A 304 -21.51 7.83 -24.39
C GLN A 304 -21.33 8.72 -25.61
N PRO A 305 -22.16 8.60 -26.64
CA PRO A 305 -22.15 9.55 -27.71
C PRO A 305 -22.46 10.93 -27.10
N LEU A 306 -21.46 11.79 -27.07
CA LEU A 306 -21.66 13.18 -26.72
C LEU A 306 -22.46 13.81 -27.85
N THR A 307 -23.78 13.78 -27.75
CA THR A 307 -24.67 14.56 -28.63
C THR A 307 -24.59 16.00 -28.17
N LEU A 308 -23.62 16.74 -28.69
CA LEU A 308 -23.52 18.18 -28.54
C LEU A 308 -24.58 18.84 -29.46
N ASN A 309 -25.86 18.77 -29.08
CA ASN A 309 -26.98 19.31 -29.84
C ASN A 309 -27.08 20.83 -29.88
N TRP A 310 -26.14 21.54 -29.19
CA TRP A 310 -26.22 22.99 -28.97
C TRP A 310 -25.10 23.81 -29.63
N LEU A 311 -24.14 23.16 -30.27
CA LEU A 311 -23.08 23.82 -31.04
C LEU A 311 -23.06 23.30 -32.47
N PRO A 312 -23.23 24.15 -33.48
CA PRO A 312 -22.95 23.78 -34.86
C PRO A 312 -21.42 23.64 -34.99
N LEU A 313 -20.89 22.45 -34.72
CA LEU A 313 -19.49 22.17 -34.95
C LEU A 313 -19.24 22.00 -36.45
N PRO A 314 -18.23 22.66 -37.05
CA PRO A 314 -17.81 22.39 -38.39
C PRO A 314 -17.44 20.90 -38.47
N GLY A 315 -17.82 20.23 -39.57
CA GLY A 315 -17.81 18.77 -39.75
C GLY A 315 -16.50 18.02 -39.47
N ASN A 316 -15.40 18.73 -39.23
CA ASN A 316 -14.09 18.15 -38.91
C ASN A 316 -13.87 17.88 -37.41
N VAL A 317 -14.74 18.37 -36.53
CA VAL A 317 -14.57 18.19 -35.09
C VAL A 317 -15.25 16.91 -34.59
N ALA A 318 -16.25 16.42 -35.30
CA ALA A 318 -16.90 15.16 -34.98
C ALA A 318 -15.93 13.96 -35.08
N SER A 319 -14.97 14.01 -36.02
CA SER A 319 -13.97 12.96 -36.19
C SER A 319 -12.89 12.95 -35.10
N LEU A 320 -12.67 14.08 -34.41
CA LEU A 320 -11.75 14.17 -33.28
C LEU A 320 -12.34 13.59 -31.99
N LEU A 321 -13.68 13.61 -31.87
CA LEU A 321 -14.39 13.05 -30.71
C LEU A 321 -14.61 11.54 -30.84
N ASP A 322 -14.54 11.00 -32.06
CA ASP A 322 -14.59 9.57 -32.34
C ASP A 322 -13.23 8.85 -32.25
N SER A 323 -12.13 9.61 -32.11
CA SER A 323 -10.83 9.02 -31.83
C SER A 323 -10.80 8.56 -30.39
N PRO A 324 -10.47 7.28 -30.11
CA PRO A 324 -10.21 6.88 -28.74
C PRO A 324 -9.05 7.76 -28.25
N LEU A 325 -9.30 8.54 -27.20
CA LEU A 325 -8.23 9.17 -26.44
C LEU A 325 -7.38 8.01 -25.90
N ASN A 326 -6.30 7.70 -26.60
CA ASN A 326 -5.28 6.81 -26.08
C ASN A 326 -4.70 7.48 -24.84
N PRO A 327 -4.60 6.75 -23.69
CA PRO A 327 -4.10 7.27 -22.43
C PRO A 327 -2.66 7.78 -22.51
#